data_a09774b86d698c58454c4b80a7c6de68
#
_entry.id   a09774b86d698c58454c4b80a7c6de68
#
_cell.length_a   1.000
_cell.length_b   1.000
_cell.length_c   1.000
_cell.angle_alpha   90.00
_cell.angle_beta   90.00
_cell.angle_gamma   90.00
#
_symmetry.space_group_name_H-M   'P 1'
#
loop_
_entity.id
_entity.type
_entity.pdbx_description
1 polymer ?
#
loop_
_entity_poly.entity_id
_entity_poly.type
_entity_poly.pdbx_seq_one_letter_code
_entity_poly.pdbx_strand_id
1 'polypeptide(L)'
;NPYVSVEQVLGTGKVDGTETPSNMAKRSSTDTKIFFAGSNGDFFLTTNDASTEMYNEVGMPAGTTIVNNEYALTPWGAGGGRRAGGVDADGKGITAYTHALSMQVITPEGTTLNINHANYTRLDNELVLYNVHNGPSTKTNAYGTEVKIQLLEGETWKTTGTMKVKVLAKEENVGSMPLAADYAVLSGHGSMQKELNKLNVGDELTLSFEMRLDDELVNVAQLIGGDHYEAMILDDGKIAQSGFWNELHPR
;
A
#
# COMPACT_ATOMS: atom_id res chain seq x y z
N ASN A 1 9.62 -24.80 1.82
CA ASN A 1 9.84 -25.36 0.48
C ASN A 1 10.26 -24.22 -0.44
N PRO A 2 11.46 -24.25 -1.03
CA PRO A 2 11.98 -23.14 -1.85
C PRO A 2 11.20 -22.94 -3.16
N TYR A 3 10.28 -23.81 -3.51
CA TYR A 3 9.44 -23.73 -4.71
C TYR A 3 8.01 -23.23 -4.43
N VAL A 4 7.70 -22.85 -3.19
CA VAL A 4 6.38 -22.35 -2.80
C VAL A 4 6.54 -21.01 -2.10
N SER A 5 5.84 -20.00 -2.59
CA SER A 5 5.76 -18.68 -1.98
C SER A 5 4.30 -18.28 -1.74
N VAL A 6 4.10 -17.34 -0.84
CA VAL A 6 2.81 -16.69 -0.63
C VAL A 6 2.87 -15.30 -1.25
N GLU A 7 1.86 -14.95 -2.02
CA GLU A 7 1.78 -13.65 -2.66
C GLU A 7 0.40 -13.02 -2.47
N GLN A 8 0.41 -11.72 -2.26
CA GLN A 8 -0.79 -10.90 -2.28
C GLN A 8 -1.17 -10.60 -3.73
N VAL A 9 -2.42 -10.87 -4.10
CA VAL A 9 -2.96 -10.55 -5.42
C VAL A 9 -4.17 -9.63 -5.26
N LEU A 10 -4.13 -8.50 -5.97
CA LEU A 10 -5.25 -7.56 -6.01
C LEU A 10 -6.27 -7.99 -7.06
N GLY A 11 -7.55 -7.79 -6.78
CA GLY A 11 -8.62 -8.00 -7.76
C GLY A 11 -8.41 -7.14 -9.01
N THR A 12 -8.50 -7.74 -10.20
CA THR A 12 -8.21 -7.08 -11.49
C THR A 12 -6.85 -6.36 -11.56
N GLY A 13 -5.95 -6.63 -10.59
CA GLY A 13 -4.59 -6.05 -10.54
C GLY A 13 -4.50 -4.65 -9.94
N LYS A 14 -5.55 -4.15 -9.29
CA LYS A 14 -5.59 -2.81 -8.70
C LYS A 14 -6.37 -2.77 -7.39
N VAL A 15 -6.18 -1.74 -6.58
CA VAL A 15 -6.72 -1.62 -5.22
C VAL A 15 -8.25 -1.54 -5.16
N ASP A 16 -8.91 -1.04 -6.20
CA ASP A 16 -10.37 -0.96 -6.32
C ASP A 16 -10.97 -2.07 -7.20
N GLY A 17 -10.23 -3.14 -7.43
CA GLY A 17 -10.64 -4.26 -8.27
C GLY A 17 -11.37 -5.35 -7.49
N THR A 18 -12.46 -5.87 -8.06
CA THR A 18 -13.15 -7.05 -7.53
C THR A 18 -13.01 -8.23 -8.48
N GLU A 19 -12.60 -9.38 -7.97
CA GLU A 19 -12.38 -10.58 -8.75
C GLU A 19 -12.50 -11.81 -7.85
N THR A 20 -12.94 -12.94 -8.38
CA THR A 20 -12.94 -14.18 -7.58
C THR A 20 -11.52 -14.73 -7.41
N PRO A 21 -11.20 -15.40 -6.29
CA PRO A 21 -9.87 -15.99 -6.08
C PRO A 21 -9.43 -16.93 -7.21
N SER A 22 -10.36 -17.69 -7.80
CA SER A 22 -10.07 -18.56 -8.93
C SER A 22 -9.65 -17.79 -10.20
N ASN A 23 -10.28 -16.65 -10.46
CA ASN A 23 -9.90 -15.80 -11.59
C ASN A 23 -8.58 -15.09 -11.32
N MET A 24 -8.35 -14.60 -10.09
CA MET A 24 -7.06 -14.04 -9.67
C MET A 24 -5.93 -15.05 -9.89
N ALA A 25 -6.10 -16.29 -9.42
CA ALA A 25 -5.12 -17.36 -9.59
C ALA A 25 -4.84 -17.64 -11.08
N LYS A 26 -5.88 -17.75 -11.89
CA LYS A 26 -5.76 -17.98 -13.34
C LYS A 26 -5.04 -16.85 -14.05
N ARG A 27 -5.40 -15.60 -13.74
CA ARG A 27 -4.80 -14.39 -14.36
C ARG A 27 -3.34 -14.21 -13.95
N SER A 28 -3.00 -14.54 -12.71
CA SER A 28 -1.65 -14.35 -12.15
C SER A 28 -0.72 -15.51 -12.41
N SER A 29 -1.22 -16.65 -12.90
CA SER A 29 -0.40 -17.80 -13.27
C SER A 29 0.29 -17.57 -14.63
N THR A 30 1.52 -18.07 -14.75
CA THR A 30 2.33 -18.06 -15.96
C THR A 30 2.88 -19.47 -16.20
N ASP A 31 3.61 -19.69 -17.28
CA ASP A 31 4.25 -20.98 -17.59
C ASP A 31 5.28 -21.41 -16.52
N THR A 32 5.82 -20.45 -15.77
CA THR A 32 6.87 -20.70 -14.76
C THR A 32 6.39 -20.50 -13.32
N LYS A 33 5.17 -19.98 -13.11
CA LYS A 33 4.60 -19.67 -11.80
C LYS A 33 3.12 -20.00 -11.78
N ILE A 34 2.73 -20.91 -10.92
CA ILE A 34 1.35 -21.42 -10.84
C ILE A 34 0.75 -21.07 -9.48
N PHE A 35 -0.34 -20.34 -9.47
CA PHE A 35 -1.17 -20.15 -8.29
C PHE A 35 -2.12 -21.33 -8.14
N PHE A 36 -1.82 -22.25 -7.23
CA PHE A 36 -2.55 -23.50 -7.04
C PHE A 36 -3.56 -23.46 -5.87
N ALA A 37 -3.44 -22.48 -4.98
CA ALA A 37 -4.34 -22.27 -3.85
C ALA A 37 -4.45 -20.77 -3.55
N GLY A 38 -5.57 -20.36 -2.97
CA GLY A 38 -5.81 -18.98 -2.55
C GLY A 38 -7.05 -18.86 -1.68
N SER A 39 -7.08 -17.84 -0.86
CA SER A 39 -8.22 -17.45 -0.03
C SER A 39 -8.39 -15.94 -0.05
N ASN A 40 -9.57 -15.47 0.38
CA ASN A 40 -9.73 -14.06 0.71
C ASN A 40 -8.81 -13.70 1.87
N GLY A 41 -8.29 -12.47 1.85
CA GLY A 41 -7.37 -12.02 2.88
C GLY A 41 -7.90 -10.89 3.74
N ASP A 42 -8.64 -9.95 3.17
CA ASP A 42 -9.16 -8.79 3.90
C ASP A 42 -10.64 -8.55 3.60
N PHE A 43 -11.28 -7.72 4.40
CA PHE A 43 -12.54 -7.10 4.04
C PHE A 43 -12.32 -6.06 2.94
N PHE A 44 -13.34 -5.78 2.18
CA PHE A 44 -13.32 -4.76 1.16
C PHE A 44 -14.63 -3.99 1.13
N LEU A 45 -14.61 -2.81 0.58
CA LEU A 45 -15.78 -1.97 0.44
C LEU A 45 -16.72 -2.55 -0.62
N THR A 46 -17.97 -2.77 -0.23
CA THR A 46 -19.02 -3.32 -1.11
C THR A 46 -19.91 -2.24 -1.71
N THR A 47 -19.89 -1.04 -1.14
CA THR A 47 -20.68 0.11 -1.58
C THR A 47 -19.83 1.37 -1.51
N ASN A 48 -20.05 2.30 -2.42
CA ASN A 48 -19.51 3.65 -2.28
C ASN A 48 -20.30 4.37 -1.20
N ASP A 49 -19.65 4.72 -0.12
CA ASP A 49 -20.25 5.57 0.90
C ASP A 49 -19.96 7.04 0.57
N ALA A 50 -20.90 7.67 -0.12
CA ALA A 50 -20.84 9.10 -0.44
C ALA A 50 -20.95 10.01 0.80
N SER A 51 -21.23 9.46 1.99
CA SER A 51 -21.34 10.22 3.25
C SER A 51 -19.98 10.44 3.90
N THR A 52 -18.96 9.67 3.52
CA THR A 52 -17.58 9.94 3.89
C THR A 52 -16.95 10.76 2.75
N GLU A 53 -16.28 11.85 3.06
CA GLU A 53 -15.49 12.64 2.08
C GLU A 53 -14.34 11.81 1.45
N MET A 54 -14.27 10.55 1.78
CA MET A 54 -13.33 9.59 1.30
C MET A 54 -13.93 8.90 0.07
N TYR A 55 -13.34 9.09 -1.10
CA TYR A 55 -13.66 8.34 -2.32
C TYR A 55 -13.23 6.88 -2.15
N ASN A 56 -13.95 6.16 -1.30
CA ASN A 56 -13.77 4.74 -1.11
C ASN A 56 -14.43 4.03 -2.30
N GLU A 57 -13.62 3.55 -3.22
CA GLU A 57 -14.15 2.80 -4.35
C GLU A 57 -14.49 1.37 -3.93
N VAL A 58 -15.58 0.84 -4.48
CA VAL A 58 -15.99 -0.56 -4.29
C VAL A 58 -14.84 -1.49 -4.68
N GLY A 59 -14.57 -2.48 -3.84
CA GLY A 59 -13.46 -3.41 -4.02
C GLY A 59 -12.18 -3.04 -3.27
N MET A 60 -12.07 -1.81 -2.75
CA MET A 60 -10.90 -1.35 -2.01
C MET A 60 -10.76 -2.12 -0.69
N PRO A 61 -9.59 -2.72 -0.39
CA PRO A 61 -9.33 -3.38 0.88
C PRO A 61 -9.51 -2.43 2.08
N ALA A 62 -9.99 -2.97 3.20
CA ALA A 62 -10.19 -2.19 4.41
C ALA A 62 -8.90 -1.93 5.20
N GLY A 63 -7.87 -2.74 5.00
CA GLY A 63 -6.59 -2.65 5.70
C GLY A 63 -5.42 -2.27 4.81
N THR A 64 -4.27 -2.02 5.45
CA THR A 64 -3.01 -1.80 4.76
C THR A 64 -2.65 -3.02 3.92
N THR A 65 -2.33 -2.78 2.67
CA THR A 65 -1.99 -3.83 1.71
C THR A 65 -0.61 -3.56 1.11
N ILE A 66 0.26 -4.57 1.16
CA ILE A 66 1.60 -4.53 0.56
C ILE A 66 1.69 -5.64 -0.48
N VAL A 67 2.17 -5.30 -1.66
CA VAL A 67 2.38 -6.21 -2.78
C VAL A 67 3.81 -6.04 -3.28
N ASN A 68 4.62 -7.10 -3.22
CA ASN A 68 6.00 -7.10 -3.73
C ASN A 68 6.87 -5.93 -3.19
N ASN A 69 6.87 -5.73 -1.86
CA ASN A 69 7.57 -4.66 -1.16
C ASN A 69 7.04 -3.22 -1.43
N GLU A 70 5.93 -3.08 -2.13
CA GLU A 70 5.31 -1.80 -2.41
C GLU A 70 4.06 -1.59 -1.56
N TYR A 71 3.89 -0.40 -1.01
CA TYR A 71 2.61 -0.01 -0.41
C TYR A 71 1.55 0.10 -1.51
N ALA A 72 0.72 -0.94 -1.62
CA ALA A 72 -0.39 -0.96 -2.57
C ALA A 72 -1.58 -0.15 -2.06
N LEU A 73 -1.81 -0.11 -0.74
CA LEU A 73 -2.86 0.69 -0.12
C LEU A 73 -2.56 0.96 1.35
N THR A 74 -2.81 2.19 1.80
CA THR A 74 -2.74 2.57 3.22
C THR A 74 -3.96 3.40 3.63
N PRO A 75 -5.14 2.79 3.81
CA PRO A 75 -6.38 3.53 4.05
C PRO A 75 -6.39 4.28 5.39
N TRP A 76 -5.65 3.78 6.39
CA TRP A 76 -5.52 4.40 7.71
C TRP A 76 -4.38 5.42 7.80
N GLY A 77 -3.68 5.68 6.68
CA GLY A 77 -2.55 6.59 6.63
C GLY A 77 -1.36 6.12 7.46
N ALA A 78 -0.46 7.05 7.73
CA ALA A 78 0.75 6.80 8.51
C ALA A 78 0.49 6.49 10.00
N GLY A 79 -0.75 6.60 10.48
CA GLY A 79 -1.10 6.32 11.88
C GLY A 79 -1.17 4.84 12.23
N GLY A 80 -1.09 3.96 11.25
CA GLY A 80 -1.10 2.53 11.46
C GLY A 80 -2.42 1.86 11.17
N GLY A 81 -2.43 0.57 11.37
CA GLY A 81 -3.56 -0.30 11.13
C GLY A 81 -3.81 -1.22 12.30
N ARG A 82 -4.56 -2.26 12.02
CA ARG A 82 -4.94 -3.26 13.01
C ARG A 82 -4.17 -4.54 12.77
N ARG A 83 -4.81 -5.68 12.83
CA ARG A 83 -4.16 -6.97 12.54
C ARG A 83 -3.72 -7.07 11.09
N ALA A 84 -2.66 -7.79 10.89
CA ALA A 84 -2.13 -8.04 9.57
C ALA A 84 -1.48 -9.44 9.51
N GLY A 85 -1.50 -10.03 8.35
CA GLY A 85 -0.79 -11.26 8.04
C GLY A 85 -0.03 -11.10 6.73
N GLY A 86 1.11 -11.75 6.60
CA GLY A 86 1.91 -11.60 5.38
C GLY A 86 3.19 -12.40 5.39
N VAL A 87 4.13 -11.90 4.60
CA VAL A 87 5.47 -12.47 4.44
C VAL A 87 6.48 -11.33 4.45
N ASP A 88 7.55 -11.48 5.22
CA ASP A 88 8.65 -10.52 5.22
C ASP A 88 9.54 -10.64 3.96
N ALA A 89 10.54 -9.76 3.84
CA ALA A 89 11.44 -9.75 2.69
C ALA A 89 12.30 -11.02 2.57
N ASP A 90 12.45 -11.78 3.65
CA ASP A 90 13.19 -13.04 3.68
C ASP A 90 12.29 -14.26 3.38
N GLY A 91 11.00 -14.04 3.13
CA GLY A 91 10.02 -15.08 2.83
C GLY A 91 9.45 -15.78 4.07
N LYS A 92 9.65 -15.23 5.26
CA LYS A 92 9.11 -15.75 6.50
C LYS A 92 7.68 -15.24 6.71
N GLY A 93 6.77 -16.15 7.08
CA GLY A 93 5.41 -15.78 7.45
C GLY A 93 5.40 -14.88 8.70
N ILE A 94 4.63 -13.82 8.64
CA ILE A 94 4.46 -12.85 9.73
C ILE A 94 2.98 -12.68 10.04
N THR A 95 2.68 -12.47 11.32
CA THR A 95 1.38 -12.02 11.81
C THR A 95 1.63 -10.94 12.85
N ALA A 96 0.80 -9.91 12.85
CA ALA A 96 0.91 -8.83 13.80
C ALA A 96 -0.46 -8.47 14.37
N TYR A 97 -0.50 -8.13 15.64
CA TYR A 97 -1.69 -7.62 16.30
C TYR A 97 -1.95 -6.17 15.92
N THR A 98 -0.90 -5.39 15.91
CA THR A 98 -0.92 -4.00 15.46
C THR A 98 0.17 -3.77 14.44
N HIS A 99 -0.07 -2.82 13.55
CA HIS A 99 0.98 -2.31 12.68
C HIS A 99 0.91 -0.79 12.62
N ALA A 100 2.06 -0.18 12.47
CA ALA A 100 2.20 1.24 12.25
C ALA A 100 3.15 1.49 11.09
N LEU A 101 2.92 2.54 10.33
CA LEU A 101 3.78 2.93 9.22
C LEU A 101 4.09 4.42 9.26
N SER A 102 5.29 4.76 8.80
CA SER A 102 5.71 6.11 8.50
C SER A 102 6.25 6.15 7.08
N MET A 103 5.80 7.09 6.30
CA MET A 103 6.30 7.32 4.94
C MET A 103 6.69 8.79 4.81
N GLN A 104 7.91 9.05 4.37
CA GLN A 104 8.45 10.40 4.24
C GLN A 104 9.21 10.53 2.93
N VAL A 105 9.23 11.76 2.40
CA VAL A 105 10.15 12.17 1.35
C VAL A 105 11.00 13.34 1.85
N ILE A 106 12.30 13.25 1.62
CA ILE A 106 13.28 14.28 1.97
C ILE A 106 13.71 14.94 0.66
N THR A 107 13.51 16.25 0.57
CA THR A 107 13.85 17.06 -0.59
C THR A 107 15.35 17.31 -0.69
N PRO A 108 15.88 17.82 -1.81
CA PRO A 108 17.31 18.18 -1.93
C PRO A 108 17.77 19.20 -0.90
N GLU A 109 16.89 20.11 -0.47
CA GLU A 109 17.17 21.09 0.57
C GLU A 109 17.12 20.56 1.99
N GLY A 110 16.81 19.24 2.15
CA GLY A 110 16.70 18.57 3.45
C GLY A 110 15.35 18.76 4.14
N THR A 111 14.34 19.30 3.46
CA THR A 111 12.99 19.37 4.02
C THR A 111 12.35 17.98 4.01
N THR A 112 11.84 17.57 5.16
CA THR A 112 11.09 16.30 5.31
C THR A 112 9.59 16.56 5.17
N LEU A 113 8.95 15.88 4.23
CA LEU A 113 7.51 15.91 4.00
C LEU A 113 6.92 14.54 4.34
N ASN A 114 5.86 14.51 5.13
CA ASN A 114 5.15 13.27 5.43
C ASN A 114 4.25 12.89 4.25
N ILE A 115 4.31 11.64 3.84
CA ILE A 115 3.38 11.03 2.90
C ILE A 115 2.23 10.43 3.73
N ASN A 116 1.03 10.95 3.55
CA ASN A 116 -0.14 10.59 4.34
C ASN A 116 -0.67 9.19 3.99
N HIS A 117 -0.72 8.89 2.71
CA HIS A 117 -1.29 7.65 2.18
C HIS A 117 -0.53 7.12 0.98
N ALA A 118 -0.72 5.83 0.68
CA ALA A 118 -0.42 5.24 -0.61
C ALA A 118 -1.71 4.81 -1.30
N ASN A 119 -1.89 5.19 -2.58
CA ASN A 119 -3.03 4.83 -3.44
C ASN A 119 -4.41 5.06 -2.80
N TYR A 120 -4.56 6.17 -2.13
CA TYR A 120 -5.77 6.58 -1.44
C TYR A 120 -6.19 7.99 -1.85
N THR A 121 -7.35 8.45 -1.38
CA THR A 121 -7.84 9.79 -1.65
C THR A 121 -6.86 10.84 -1.15
N ARG A 122 -6.55 11.81 -2.00
CA ARG A 122 -5.75 12.98 -1.63
C ARG A 122 -6.67 14.08 -1.08
N LEU A 123 -6.58 14.35 0.22
CA LEU A 123 -7.31 15.43 0.88
C LEU A 123 -6.50 16.74 0.86
N ASP A 124 -7.11 17.81 1.39
CA ASP A 124 -6.47 19.10 1.53
C ASP A 124 -5.23 19.03 2.43
N ASN A 125 -4.13 19.64 1.98
CA ASN A 125 -2.85 19.68 2.68
C ASN A 125 -2.16 18.32 2.84
N GLU A 126 -2.59 17.31 2.10
CA GLU A 126 -1.97 15.99 2.09
C GLU A 126 -1.01 15.79 0.92
N LEU A 127 -0.07 14.89 1.17
CA LEU A 127 0.83 14.29 0.20
C LEU A 127 0.52 12.80 0.11
N VAL A 128 0.20 12.32 -1.09
CA VAL A 128 -0.13 10.92 -1.35
C VAL A 128 0.84 10.34 -2.38
N LEU A 129 1.28 9.11 -2.12
CA LEU A 129 2.09 8.33 -3.05
C LEU A 129 1.16 7.46 -3.90
N TYR A 130 1.22 7.61 -5.21
CA TYR A 130 0.52 6.76 -6.15
C TYR A 130 1.50 5.89 -6.94
N ASN A 131 1.17 4.63 -7.12
CA ASN A 131 1.90 3.68 -7.95
C ASN A 131 0.95 2.85 -8.81
N VAL A 132 1.47 1.91 -9.57
CA VAL A 132 0.72 1.08 -10.52
C VAL A 132 -0.49 0.34 -9.90
N HIS A 133 -0.46 0.09 -8.60
CA HIS A 133 -1.58 -0.58 -7.90
C HIS A 133 -2.86 0.27 -7.81
N ASN A 134 -2.77 1.60 -8.01
CA ASN A 134 -3.94 2.47 -8.14
C ASN A 134 -4.68 2.31 -9.48
N GLY A 135 -4.07 1.61 -10.42
CA GLY A 135 -4.58 1.47 -11.79
C GLY A 135 -3.88 2.43 -12.78
N PRO A 136 -4.56 2.88 -13.85
CA PRO A 136 -3.89 3.55 -14.97
C PRO A 136 -3.48 5.01 -14.68
N SER A 137 -4.00 5.63 -13.62
CA SER A 137 -3.69 7.02 -13.26
C SER A 137 -3.89 7.27 -11.77
N THR A 138 -3.45 8.44 -11.30
CA THR A 138 -3.67 8.90 -9.91
C THR A 138 -5.14 9.15 -9.59
N LYS A 139 -5.99 9.34 -10.60
CA LYS A 139 -7.43 9.68 -10.48
C LYS A 139 -7.71 10.95 -9.67
N THR A 140 -6.73 11.80 -9.48
CA THR A 140 -6.85 13.05 -8.73
C THR A 140 -7.53 14.14 -9.56
N ASN A 141 -8.07 15.13 -8.87
CA ASN A 141 -8.55 16.37 -9.51
C ASN A 141 -7.39 17.28 -9.90
N ALA A 142 -7.70 18.36 -10.61
CA ALA A 142 -6.71 19.35 -11.08
C ALA A 142 -6.22 20.31 -9.99
N TYR A 143 -6.61 20.15 -8.73
CA TYR A 143 -6.16 21.01 -7.64
C TYR A 143 -4.95 20.39 -6.96
N GLY A 144 -3.74 20.74 -7.38
CA GLY A 144 -2.52 20.22 -6.77
C GLY A 144 -1.36 20.11 -7.73
N THR A 145 -0.26 19.55 -7.24
CA THR A 145 0.93 19.26 -8.03
C THR A 145 1.22 17.78 -7.97
N GLU A 146 1.53 17.22 -9.12
CA GLU A 146 1.93 15.82 -9.27
C GLU A 146 3.37 15.74 -9.76
N VAL A 147 4.18 14.97 -9.05
CA VAL A 147 5.62 14.80 -9.32
C VAL A 147 5.88 13.33 -9.58
N LYS A 148 6.24 12.98 -10.82
CA LYS A 148 6.65 11.64 -11.20
C LYS A 148 8.05 11.37 -10.69
N ILE A 149 8.23 10.26 -9.98
CA ILE A 149 9.50 9.83 -9.42
C ILE A 149 9.84 8.41 -9.83
N GLN A 150 11.12 8.11 -10.02
CA GLN A 150 11.63 6.80 -10.36
C GLN A 150 12.80 6.43 -9.44
N LEU A 151 12.88 5.18 -9.03
CA LEU A 151 14.03 4.66 -8.28
C LEU A 151 15.33 4.85 -9.08
N LEU A 152 16.40 5.24 -8.40
CA LEU A 152 17.74 5.27 -9.01
C LEU A 152 18.23 3.84 -9.30
N GLU A 153 19.20 3.73 -10.19
CA GLU A 153 19.82 2.45 -10.54
C GLU A 153 20.35 1.74 -9.29
N GLY A 154 20.00 0.46 -9.16
CA GLY A 154 20.38 -0.38 -8.01
C GLY A 154 19.46 -0.25 -6.79
N GLU A 155 18.54 0.70 -6.79
CA GLU A 155 17.51 0.78 -5.74
C GLU A 155 16.34 -0.17 -6.03
N THR A 156 15.70 -0.61 -4.95
CA THR A 156 14.47 -1.43 -5.00
C THR A 156 13.46 -0.87 -4.02
N TRP A 157 12.18 -1.07 -4.29
CA TRP A 157 11.12 -0.72 -3.35
C TRP A 157 11.28 -1.49 -2.04
N LYS A 158 11.02 -0.81 -0.93
CA LYS A 158 11.08 -1.34 0.43
C LYS A 158 9.93 -0.76 1.25
N THR A 159 9.46 -1.52 2.19
CA THR A 159 8.47 -1.01 3.18
C THR A 159 9.15 -0.45 4.43
N THR A 160 10.43 -0.75 4.62
CA THR A 160 11.27 -0.19 5.69
C THR A 160 12.67 0.08 5.14
N GLY A 161 13.16 1.29 5.38
CA GLY A 161 14.47 1.77 4.96
C GLY A 161 14.40 2.99 4.04
N THR A 162 15.54 3.36 3.49
CA THR A 162 15.67 4.51 2.59
C THR A 162 15.84 4.05 1.14
N MET A 163 15.34 4.87 0.21
CA MET A 163 15.45 4.68 -1.23
C MET A 163 15.73 6.02 -1.89
N LYS A 164 16.59 6.04 -2.87
CA LYS A 164 16.85 7.22 -3.69
C LYS A 164 15.98 7.19 -4.94
N VAL A 165 15.35 8.32 -5.23
CA VAL A 165 14.51 8.51 -6.40
C VAL A 165 14.87 9.78 -7.14
N LYS A 166 14.58 9.84 -8.44
CA LYS A 166 14.77 11.01 -9.29
C LYS A 166 13.42 11.52 -9.77
N VAL A 167 13.28 12.84 -9.80
CA VAL A 167 12.13 13.52 -10.40
C VAL A 167 12.23 13.44 -11.93
N LEU A 168 11.23 12.81 -12.57
CA LEU A 168 11.15 12.68 -14.03
C LEU A 168 10.28 13.74 -14.68
N ALA A 169 9.18 14.13 -14.01
CA ALA A 169 8.23 15.12 -14.50
C ALA A 169 7.52 15.79 -13.33
N LYS A 170 7.01 17.00 -13.56
CA LYS A 170 6.16 17.73 -12.64
C LYS A 170 5.03 18.38 -13.43
N GLU A 171 3.81 18.22 -12.95
CA GLU A 171 2.61 18.84 -13.51
C GLU A 171 1.83 19.57 -12.43
N GLU A 172 1.52 20.83 -12.67
CA GLU A 172 0.81 21.71 -11.75
C GLU A 172 -0.62 21.95 -12.25
N ASN A 173 -1.60 21.74 -11.36
CA ASN A 173 -3.01 21.98 -11.64
C ASN A 173 -3.57 21.18 -12.84
N VAL A 174 -3.10 19.94 -13.02
CA VAL A 174 -3.58 19.04 -14.08
C VAL A 174 -4.34 17.85 -13.49
N GLY A 175 -3.71 17.08 -12.62
CA GLY A 175 -4.27 15.86 -12.01
C GLY A 175 -4.32 14.67 -12.97
N SER A 176 -4.72 13.52 -12.43
CA SER A 176 -4.87 12.26 -13.17
C SER A 176 -3.62 11.82 -13.95
N MET A 177 -2.41 12.07 -13.39
CA MET A 177 -1.16 11.66 -14.03
C MET A 177 -1.15 10.16 -14.28
N PRO A 178 -0.77 9.70 -15.48
CA PRO A 178 -0.66 8.26 -15.79
C PRO A 178 0.32 7.55 -14.85
N LEU A 179 0.02 6.27 -14.57
CA LEU A 179 0.84 5.39 -13.73
C LEU A 179 1.33 4.18 -14.53
N ALA A 180 2.54 3.71 -14.24
CA ALA A 180 3.12 2.49 -14.79
C ALA A 180 4.07 1.86 -13.76
N ALA A 181 4.52 0.63 -14.02
CA ALA A 181 5.28 -0.17 -13.06
C ALA A 181 6.70 0.36 -12.75
N ASP A 182 7.24 1.23 -13.59
CA ASP A 182 8.62 1.72 -13.49
C ASP A 182 8.77 3.05 -12.75
N TYR A 183 7.66 3.64 -12.28
CA TYR A 183 7.67 4.89 -11.53
C TYR A 183 6.48 5.02 -10.58
N ALA A 184 6.56 5.98 -9.67
CA ALA A 184 5.47 6.40 -8.81
C ALA A 184 5.22 7.91 -8.96
N VAL A 185 4.14 8.39 -8.38
CA VAL A 185 3.75 9.80 -8.39
C VAL A 185 3.53 10.28 -6.95
N LEU A 186 4.22 11.35 -6.57
CA LEU A 186 3.90 12.13 -5.38
C LEU A 186 2.86 13.19 -5.76
N SER A 187 1.71 13.16 -5.14
CA SER A 187 0.61 14.07 -5.44
C SER A 187 0.27 14.89 -4.20
N GLY A 188 0.46 16.20 -4.26
CA GLY A 188 0.26 17.14 -3.16
C GLY A 188 -0.82 18.17 -3.44
N HIS A 189 -1.64 18.46 -2.42
CA HIS A 189 -2.65 19.53 -2.45
C HIS A 189 -2.37 20.56 -1.35
N GLY A 190 -2.85 21.80 -1.52
CA GLY A 190 -2.76 22.85 -0.51
C GLY A 190 -1.32 23.20 -0.09
N SER A 191 -0.96 22.95 1.16
CA SER A 191 0.42 23.18 1.64
C SER A 191 1.43 22.26 0.97
N MET A 192 1.07 21.01 0.71
CA MET A 192 1.95 20.05 0.04
C MET A 192 2.16 20.39 -1.44
N GLN A 193 1.17 20.99 -2.11
CA GLN A 193 1.36 21.55 -3.45
C GLN A 193 2.50 22.57 -3.46
N LYS A 194 2.53 23.48 -2.48
CA LYS A 194 3.58 24.51 -2.39
C LYS A 194 4.96 23.91 -2.20
N GLU A 195 5.07 22.80 -1.46
CA GLU A 195 6.33 22.11 -1.27
C GLU A 195 6.77 21.39 -2.56
N LEU A 196 5.86 20.67 -3.21
CA LEU A 196 6.16 19.99 -4.47
C LEU A 196 6.52 20.94 -5.61
N ASN A 197 5.96 22.17 -5.61
CA ASN A 197 6.27 23.19 -6.62
C ASN A 197 7.74 23.65 -6.57
N LYS A 198 8.42 23.50 -5.44
CA LYS A 198 9.85 23.83 -5.30
C LYS A 198 10.76 22.81 -6.01
N LEU A 199 10.27 21.60 -6.26
CA LEU A 199 11.05 20.54 -6.92
C LEU A 199 11.21 20.82 -8.40
N ASN A 200 12.30 20.35 -8.97
CA ASN A 200 12.63 20.46 -10.39
C ASN A 200 12.84 19.06 -11.00
N VAL A 201 12.57 18.94 -12.28
CA VAL A 201 12.93 17.74 -13.04
C VAL A 201 14.45 17.52 -12.95
N GLY A 202 14.85 16.32 -12.57
CA GLY A 202 16.22 15.94 -12.34
C GLY A 202 16.64 15.93 -10.87
N ASP A 203 15.88 16.54 -9.97
CA ASP A 203 16.17 16.49 -8.53
C ASP A 203 16.17 15.05 -8.00
N GLU A 204 17.08 14.80 -7.07
CA GLU A 204 17.15 13.53 -6.34
C GLU A 204 16.52 13.70 -4.96
N LEU A 205 15.57 12.83 -4.64
CA LEU A 205 14.88 12.80 -3.36
C LEU A 205 15.25 11.52 -2.60
N THR A 206 15.06 11.53 -1.29
CA THR A 206 15.13 10.32 -0.47
C THR A 206 13.76 9.98 0.05
N LEU A 207 13.23 8.81 -0.30
CA LEU A 207 12.11 8.21 0.41
C LEU A 207 12.64 7.53 1.68
N SER A 208 11.97 7.71 2.80
CA SER A 208 12.28 7.06 4.07
C SER A 208 11.02 6.45 4.63
N PHE A 209 10.97 5.12 4.68
CA PHE A 209 9.80 4.38 5.12
C PHE A 209 10.12 3.54 6.35
N GLU A 210 9.14 3.41 7.24
CA GLU A 210 9.19 2.52 8.38
C GLU A 210 7.87 1.76 8.49
N MET A 211 7.93 0.44 8.49
CA MET A 211 6.84 -0.44 8.88
C MET A 211 7.19 -1.09 10.22
N ARG A 212 6.30 -0.94 11.19
CA ARG A 212 6.41 -1.60 12.49
C ARG A 212 5.26 -2.61 12.64
N LEU A 213 5.62 -3.82 13.01
CA LEU A 213 4.69 -4.86 13.38
C LEU A 213 4.92 -5.21 14.84
N ASP A 214 3.90 -4.99 15.69
CA ASP A 214 4.01 -5.14 17.15
C ASP A 214 5.26 -4.42 17.73
N ASP A 215 5.47 -3.17 17.28
CA ASP A 215 6.59 -2.27 17.62
C ASP A 215 7.97 -2.64 17.03
N GLU A 216 8.11 -3.75 16.33
CA GLU A 216 9.36 -4.11 15.64
C GLU A 216 9.40 -3.59 14.22
N LEU A 217 10.55 -3.03 13.79
CA LEU A 217 10.79 -2.63 12.40
C LEU A 217 10.94 -3.86 11.51
N VAL A 218 10.11 -3.96 10.49
CA VAL A 218 10.11 -5.10 9.56
C VAL A 218 10.08 -4.61 8.11
N ASN A 219 10.88 -5.21 7.26
CA ASN A 219 10.73 -5.05 5.82
C ASN A 219 9.78 -6.12 5.30
N VAL A 220 8.60 -5.70 4.86
CA VAL A 220 7.50 -6.59 4.52
C VAL A 220 7.38 -6.70 3.00
N ALA A 221 7.37 -7.92 2.47
CA ALA A 221 7.19 -8.17 1.05
C ALA A 221 5.71 -8.24 0.64
N GLN A 222 4.90 -8.89 1.46
CA GLN A 222 3.47 -9.08 1.21
C GLN A 222 2.71 -8.87 2.52
N LEU A 223 1.72 -8.02 2.53
CA LEU A 223 0.86 -7.79 3.69
C LEU A 223 -0.59 -7.67 3.26
N ILE A 224 -1.44 -8.28 4.03
CA ILE A 224 -2.87 -8.07 3.95
C ILE A 224 -3.38 -7.67 5.33
N GLY A 225 -4.17 -6.62 5.38
CA GLY A 225 -4.88 -6.23 6.59
C GLY A 225 -5.88 -7.31 7.01
N GLY A 226 -6.19 -7.34 8.27
CA GLY A 226 -7.14 -8.27 8.85
C GLY A 226 -8.22 -7.57 9.65
N ASP A 227 -9.11 -8.36 10.22
CA ASP A 227 -10.20 -7.89 11.08
C ASP A 227 -9.64 -7.15 12.30
N HIS A 228 -10.41 -6.19 12.76
CA HIS A 228 -10.08 -5.40 13.94
C HIS A 228 -10.60 -5.98 15.25
N TYR A 229 -11.28 -7.11 15.21
CA TYR A 229 -11.74 -7.79 16.40
C TYR A 229 -10.66 -8.70 16.98
N GLU A 230 -10.61 -8.80 18.30
CA GLU A 230 -9.58 -9.43 19.11
C GLU A 230 -9.57 -10.96 19.01
N ALA A 231 -9.75 -11.50 17.82
CA ALA A 231 -9.85 -12.94 17.59
C ALA A 231 -8.49 -13.56 17.23
N MET A 232 -7.56 -13.60 18.17
CA MET A 232 -6.41 -14.48 18.04
C MET A 232 -6.87 -15.91 18.30
N ILE A 233 -6.90 -16.74 17.25
CA ILE A 233 -7.31 -18.15 17.35
C ILE A 233 -6.14 -19.00 17.80
N LEU A 234 -4.95 -18.70 17.28
CA LEU A 234 -3.70 -19.38 17.62
C LEU A 234 -2.64 -18.35 18.04
N ASP A 235 -2.00 -18.60 19.17
CA ASP A 235 -0.84 -17.90 19.65
C ASP A 235 0.28 -18.91 19.90
N ASP A 236 1.41 -18.76 19.21
CA ASP A 236 2.55 -19.69 19.25
C ASP A 236 2.11 -21.18 19.10
N GLY A 237 1.22 -21.44 18.15
CA GLY A 237 0.69 -22.78 17.87
C GLY A 237 -0.30 -23.32 18.90
N LYS A 238 -0.69 -22.52 19.90
CA LYS A 238 -1.68 -22.88 20.92
C LYS A 238 -2.98 -22.14 20.70
N ILE A 239 -4.09 -22.78 21.06
CA ILE A 239 -5.41 -22.10 21.02
C ILE A 239 -5.42 -21.00 22.09
N ALA A 240 -5.51 -19.75 21.63
CA ALA A 240 -5.45 -18.57 22.50
C ALA A 240 -6.74 -18.35 23.32
N GLN A 241 -7.91 -18.74 22.79
CA GLN A 241 -9.20 -18.60 23.46
C GLN A 241 -10.12 -19.79 23.17
N SER A 242 -10.58 -20.47 24.20
CA SER A 242 -11.43 -21.68 24.07
C SER A 242 -12.93 -21.39 23.93
N GLY A 243 -13.40 -20.17 24.12
CA GLY A 243 -14.83 -19.78 24.08
C GLY A 243 -15.29 -19.09 22.79
N PHE A 244 -14.39 -18.85 21.88
CA PHE A 244 -14.58 -17.93 20.75
C PHE A 244 -15.33 -18.52 19.55
N TRP A 245 -15.43 -19.82 19.44
CA TRP A 245 -16.00 -20.52 18.28
C TRP A 245 -17.47 -20.22 18.01
N ASN A 246 -18.21 -19.76 19.02
CA ASN A 246 -19.62 -19.45 18.88
C ASN A 246 -19.90 -18.05 18.27
N GLU A 247 -18.88 -17.22 18.19
CA GLU A 247 -19.01 -15.84 17.67
C GLU A 247 -18.35 -15.67 16.28
N LEU A 248 -17.61 -16.67 15.81
CA LEU A 248 -17.09 -16.69 14.46
C LEU A 248 -18.24 -16.95 13.49
N HIS A 249 -18.77 -15.92 12.90
CA HIS A 249 -19.63 -16.06 11.74
C HIS A 249 -18.81 -16.64 10.59
N PRO A 250 -19.16 -17.83 10.05
CA PRO A 250 -18.54 -18.32 8.82
C PRO A 250 -18.86 -17.33 7.71
N ARG A 251 -17.84 -16.74 7.12
CA ARG A 251 -17.95 -15.83 5.99
C ARG A 251 -17.40 -16.45 4.73
#